data_677ff5828c135d91fd98a94c9120879e
#
_entry.id   677ff5828c135d91fd98a94c9120879e
#
_cell.length_a   1.000
_cell.length_b   1.000
_cell.length_c   1.000
_cell.angle_alpha   90.00
_cell.angle_beta   90.00
_cell.angle_gamma   90.00
#
_symmetry.space_group_name_H-M   'P 1'
#
loop_
_entity.id
_entity.type
_entity.pdbx_description
1 polymer ?
#
loop_
_entity_poly.entity_id
_entity_poly.type
_entity_poly.pdbx_seq_one_letter_code
_entity_poly.pdbx_strand_id
1 'polypeptide(L)'
;GFTVFRDQEFSADMGARGVKRIEDVRLLRAHQFAEDAGPMAHPIRPASYIEINNFYTVTVYEKGAEVVRMQANLLGPTCFRAATDLYFARHDGQAVTTEDFLGCMAEASDTDLSQMQHWYDYAGTPQVKVRGTYDPGQASYALDFEQSVPDTPGQAGKPPFLIPIVTGLVGRDGSDLAVRLGDAAAASQHTLQLTESTQRFVFQGVEEPPVPSLLRGFSAPVKLEFDYSDEQLMFLMANDSDGFNRWDAAQTLTRRVLLEMAGQFREGVEMRVPDGLLAAYRAALSSNDAEPALTAEVLALPSLGYLGDFMRTVDVDALHLARQTLRIAVGHALEEELRATYDRLDSDAPYRPTPEAIGRRGLRN
;
A
#
# COMPACT_ATOMS: atom_id res chain seq x y z
N GLY A 1 13.11 -6.54 12.08
CA GLY A 1 11.64 -6.50 11.93
C GLY A 1 10.97 -5.68 13.03
N PHE A 2 10.91 -6.18 14.28
CA PHE A 2 10.14 -5.48 15.34
C PHE A 2 10.66 -4.07 15.65
N THR A 3 11.96 -3.86 15.71
CA THR A 3 12.55 -2.52 15.94
C THR A 3 12.19 -1.56 14.82
N VAL A 4 12.29 -1.98 13.54
CA VAL A 4 11.93 -1.15 12.39
C VAL A 4 10.43 -0.84 12.40
N PHE A 5 9.58 -1.83 12.69
CA PHE A 5 8.14 -1.58 12.87
C PHE A 5 7.86 -0.51 13.94
N ARG A 6 8.55 -0.58 15.10
CA ARG A 6 8.39 0.41 16.18
C ARG A 6 8.91 1.80 15.77
N ASP A 7 10.00 1.86 15.04
CA ASP A 7 10.54 3.11 14.48
C ASP A 7 9.55 3.75 13.49
N GLN A 8 9.00 2.96 12.57
CA GLN A 8 7.99 3.42 11.62
C GLN A 8 6.73 3.94 12.32
N GLU A 9 6.21 3.22 13.32
CA GLU A 9 5.03 3.64 14.08
C GLU A 9 5.30 4.91 14.91
N PHE A 10 6.47 5.00 15.55
CA PHE A 10 6.87 6.21 16.28
C PHE A 10 6.98 7.42 15.35
N SER A 11 7.61 7.25 14.20
CA SER A 11 7.73 8.31 13.20
C SER A 11 6.37 8.73 12.64
N ALA A 12 5.46 7.78 12.46
CA ALA A 12 4.08 8.03 12.05
C ALA A 12 3.29 8.83 13.11
N ASP A 13 3.47 8.52 14.39
CA ASP A 13 2.83 9.23 15.52
C ASP A 13 3.38 10.66 15.68
N MET A 14 4.67 10.86 15.39
CA MET A 14 5.33 12.16 15.47
C MET A 14 5.16 13.02 14.21
N GLY A 15 4.70 12.45 13.12
CA GLY A 15 4.59 13.06 11.80
C GLY A 15 3.22 12.90 11.15
N ALA A 16 3.21 12.82 9.82
CA ALA A 16 2.03 12.52 9.02
C ALA A 16 1.97 11.01 8.74
N ARG A 17 1.09 10.29 9.43
CA ARG A 17 1.01 8.82 9.37
C ARG A 17 0.84 8.28 7.95
N GLY A 18 -0.04 8.89 7.14
CA GLY A 18 -0.25 8.49 5.75
C GLY A 18 1.00 8.67 4.89
N VAL A 19 1.73 9.78 5.06
CA VAL A 19 2.98 10.06 4.32
C VAL A 19 4.07 9.09 4.74
N LYS A 20 4.25 8.86 6.04
CA LYS A 20 5.24 7.88 6.53
C LYS A 20 4.96 6.49 5.95
N ARG A 21 3.68 6.08 5.90
CA ARG A 21 3.32 4.80 5.28
C ARG A 21 3.67 4.73 3.79
N ILE A 22 3.43 5.81 3.04
CA ILE A 22 3.80 5.91 1.64
C ILE A 22 5.32 5.79 1.45
N GLU A 23 6.12 6.46 2.30
CA GLU A 23 7.59 6.37 2.25
C GLU A 23 8.09 4.94 2.49
N ASP A 24 7.57 4.26 3.53
CA ASP A 24 7.93 2.89 3.86
C ASP A 24 7.60 1.92 2.71
N VAL A 25 6.42 2.07 2.10
CA VAL A 25 6.00 1.22 0.98
C VAL A 25 6.80 1.52 -0.30
N ARG A 26 7.15 2.79 -0.55
CA ARG A 26 8.05 3.12 -1.67
C ARG A 26 9.41 2.42 -1.53
N LEU A 27 10.01 2.47 -0.32
CA LEU A 27 11.26 1.77 -0.04
C LEU A 27 11.12 0.25 -0.26
N LEU A 28 10.04 -0.33 0.26
CA LEU A 28 9.77 -1.76 0.14
C LEU A 28 9.61 -2.17 -1.33
N ARG A 29 8.77 -1.46 -2.10
CA ARG A 29 8.51 -1.77 -3.52
C ARG A 29 9.75 -1.57 -4.39
N ALA A 30 10.53 -0.49 -4.16
CA ALA A 30 11.70 -0.17 -4.97
C ALA A 30 12.91 -1.09 -4.72
N HIS A 31 13.10 -1.55 -3.50
CA HIS A 31 14.31 -2.29 -3.11
C HIS A 31 14.03 -3.71 -2.66
N GLN A 32 13.09 -3.93 -1.75
CA GLN A 32 12.84 -5.25 -1.18
C GLN A 32 12.16 -6.19 -2.18
N PHE A 33 11.19 -5.72 -2.96
CA PHE A 33 10.56 -6.55 -3.98
C PHE A 33 11.54 -6.95 -5.08
N ALA A 34 12.51 -6.10 -5.41
CA ALA A 34 13.57 -6.42 -6.35
C ALA A 34 14.54 -7.46 -5.77
N GLU A 35 14.93 -7.32 -4.48
CA GLU A 35 15.76 -8.30 -3.78
C GLU A 35 15.06 -9.67 -3.72
N ASP A 36 13.77 -9.68 -3.40
CA ASP A 36 12.94 -10.89 -3.28
C ASP A 36 12.66 -11.61 -4.61
N ALA A 37 12.80 -10.89 -5.73
CA ALA A 37 12.66 -11.43 -7.09
C ALA A 37 14.01 -11.81 -7.74
N GLY A 38 15.11 -11.47 -7.09
CA GLY A 38 16.47 -11.64 -7.62
C GLY A 38 17.15 -12.95 -7.23
N PRO A 39 18.38 -13.17 -7.71
CA PRO A 39 19.17 -14.35 -7.37
C PRO A 39 19.62 -14.40 -5.90
N MET A 40 19.53 -13.28 -5.18
CA MET A 40 19.86 -13.13 -3.77
C MET A 40 18.64 -13.24 -2.86
N ALA A 41 17.48 -13.64 -3.39
CA ALA A 41 16.26 -13.82 -2.60
C ALA A 41 16.50 -14.80 -1.45
N HIS A 42 16.08 -14.40 -0.26
CA HIS A 42 16.22 -15.18 0.97
C HIS A 42 15.05 -14.90 1.91
N PRO A 43 14.71 -15.81 2.82
CA PRO A 43 13.66 -15.58 3.80
C PRO A 43 14.06 -14.50 4.82
N ILE A 44 13.08 -13.97 5.56
CA ILE A 44 13.33 -13.02 6.67
C ILE A 44 14.25 -13.65 7.74
N ARG A 45 14.13 -14.98 7.92
CA ARG A 45 14.99 -15.77 8.79
C ARG A 45 15.83 -16.74 7.98
N PRO A 46 16.98 -16.30 7.42
CA PRO A 46 17.88 -17.20 6.70
C PRO A 46 18.40 -18.33 7.60
N ALA A 47 18.45 -19.55 7.08
CA ALA A 47 18.95 -20.72 7.83
C ALA A 47 20.49 -20.77 7.92
N SER A 48 21.19 -20.05 7.05
CA SER A 48 22.66 -20.02 6.99
C SER A 48 23.17 -18.69 6.46
N TYR A 49 24.42 -18.40 6.75
CA TYR A 49 25.11 -17.19 6.26
C TYR A 49 26.62 -17.49 6.11
N ILE A 50 27.29 -16.69 5.30
CA ILE A 50 28.75 -16.76 5.15
C ILE A 50 29.42 -15.82 6.16
N GLU A 51 28.88 -14.63 6.33
CA GLU A 51 29.32 -13.65 7.33
C GLU A 51 28.11 -12.93 7.95
N ILE A 52 28.29 -12.38 9.15
CA ILE A 52 27.20 -11.78 9.92
C ILE A 52 26.52 -10.61 9.19
N ASN A 53 27.26 -9.88 8.35
CA ASN A 53 26.73 -8.76 7.57
C ASN A 53 25.66 -9.18 6.56
N ASN A 54 25.56 -10.47 6.21
CA ASN A 54 24.53 -10.98 5.31
C ASN A 54 23.10 -10.84 5.87
N PHE A 55 22.94 -10.56 7.17
CA PHE A 55 21.64 -10.30 7.79
C PHE A 55 21.17 -8.85 7.67
N TYR A 56 22.00 -7.91 7.21
CA TYR A 56 21.63 -6.50 7.06
C TYR A 56 21.06 -6.24 5.67
N THR A 57 19.90 -6.82 5.38
CA THR A 57 19.20 -6.72 4.09
C THR A 57 17.85 -6.03 4.25
N VAL A 58 17.33 -5.47 3.16
CA VAL A 58 15.97 -4.87 3.18
C VAL A 58 14.90 -5.94 3.43
N THR A 59 15.17 -7.20 3.09
CA THR A 59 14.27 -8.32 3.42
C THR A 59 14.20 -8.55 4.93
N VAL A 60 15.32 -8.65 5.63
CA VAL A 60 15.33 -8.90 7.08
C VAL A 60 14.77 -7.70 7.85
N TYR A 61 15.06 -6.47 7.43
CA TYR A 61 14.66 -5.25 8.12
C TYR A 61 13.24 -4.81 7.74
N GLU A 62 13.00 -4.51 6.46
CA GLU A 62 11.75 -3.89 6.01
C GLU A 62 10.63 -4.91 5.83
N LYS A 63 10.85 -6.01 5.10
CA LYS A 63 9.84 -7.07 5.01
C LYS A 63 9.59 -7.70 6.39
N GLY A 64 10.63 -7.81 7.23
CA GLY A 64 10.45 -8.23 8.62
C GLY A 64 9.56 -7.28 9.44
N ALA A 65 9.63 -5.97 9.21
CA ALA A 65 8.73 -5.00 9.83
C ALA A 65 7.30 -5.16 9.32
N GLU A 66 7.12 -5.40 8.02
CA GLU A 66 5.81 -5.65 7.44
C GLU A 66 5.14 -6.92 7.99
N VAL A 67 5.91 -7.97 8.27
CA VAL A 67 5.38 -9.19 8.90
C VAL A 67 4.89 -8.91 10.32
N VAL A 68 5.59 -8.06 11.07
CA VAL A 68 5.11 -7.61 12.39
C VAL A 68 3.86 -6.74 12.24
N ARG A 69 3.81 -5.86 11.24
CA ARG A 69 2.63 -5.04 10.93
C ARG A 69 1.41 -5.88 10.58
N MET A 70 1.58 -6.95 9.82
CA MET A 70 0.49 -7.90 9.54
C MET A 70 -0.08 -8.52 10.82
N GLN A 71 0.77 -8.90 11.77
CA GLN A 71 0.31 -9.39 13.07
C GLN A 71 -0.46 -8.30 13.83
N ALA A 72 0.02 -7.06 13.83
CA ALA A 72 -0.70 -5.95 14.44
C ALA A 72 -2.07 -5.70 13.78
N ASN A 73 -2.18 -5.81 12.45
CA ASN A 73 -3.45 -5.68 11.72
C ASN A 73 -4.42 -6.83 12.02
N LEU A 74 -3.91 -8.06 12.19
CA LEU A 74 -4.73 -9.23 12.51
C LEU A 74 -5.28 -9.17 13.94
N LEU A 75 -4.45 -8.79 14.90
CA LEU A 75 -4.79 -8.80 16.31
C LEU A 75 -5.54 -7.54 16.77
N GLY A 76 -5.38 -6.45 16.04
CA GLY A 76 -5.83 -5.13 16.47
C GLY A 76 -4.95 -4.52 17.58
N PRO A 77 -5.06 -3.22 17.82
CA PRO A 77 -4.10 -2.48 18.66
C PRO A 77 -4.06 -2.95 20.13
N THR A 78 -5.20 -3.25 20.70
CA THR A 78 -5.29 -3.66 22.13
C THR A 78 -4.66 -5.02 22.36
N CYS A 79 -4.98 -5.99 21.51
CA CYS A 79 -4.46 -7.34 21.64
C CYS A 79 -2.98 -7.40 21.28
N PHE A 80 -2.55 -6.71 20.20
CA PHE A 80 -1.14 -6.62 19.83
C PHE A 80 -0.29 -5.98 20.94
N ARG A 81 -0.82 -4.96 21.64
CA ARG A 81 -0.15 -4.37 22.81
C ARG A 81 0.00 -5.40 23.94
N ALA A 82 -1.04 -6.12 24.30
CA ALA A 82 -0.99 -7.15 25.33
C ALA A 82 0.01 -8.27 24.95
N ALA A 83 0.05 -8.67 23.68
CA ALA A 83 0.98 -9.66 23.17
C ALA A 83 2.44 -9.21 23.24
N THR A 84 2.72 -7.93 22.94
CA THR A 84 4.07 -7.38 23.07
C THR A 84 4.48 -7.23 24.54
N ASP A 85 3.58 -6.85 25.44
CA ASP A 85 3.84 -6.82 26.87
C ASP A 85 4.17 -8.23 27.41
N LEU A 86 3.43 -9.26 26.96
CA LEU A 86 3.71 -10.66 27.28
C LEU A 86 5.09 -11.09 26.79
N TYR A 87 5.45 -10.72 25.56
CA TYR A 87 6.77 -11.01 24.98
C TYR A 87 7.90 -10.40 25.83
N PHE A 88 7.82 -9.15 26.20
CA PHE A 88 8.82 -8.52 27.07
C PHE A 88 8.84 -9.11 28.49
N ALA A 89 7.68 -9.39 29.07
CA ALA A 89 7.61 -10.00 30.40
C ALA A 89 8.32 -11.38 30.48
N ARG A 90 8.28 -12.13 29.36
CA ARG A 90 8.90 -13.48 29.30
C ARG A 90 10.37 -13.48 28.89
N HIS A 91 10.71 -12.59 27.96
CA HIS A 91 11.92 -12.73 27.15
C HIS A 91 12.87 -11.53 27.23
N ASP A 92 12.60 -10.53 28.07
CA ASP A 92 13.50 -9.39 28.25
C ASP A 92 14.90 -9.85 28.69
N GLY A 93 15.94 -9.35 28.03
CA GLY A 93 17.33 -9.72 28.28
C GLY A 93 17.73 -11.11 27.79
N GLN A 94 16.89 -11.82 27.03
CA GLN A 94 17.19 -13.15 26.49
C GLN A 94 17.45 -13.08 24.98
N ALA A 95 18.18 -14.09 24.47
CA ALA A 95 18.31 -14.35 23.03
C ALA A 95 17.21 -15.34 22.62
N VAL A 96 16.20 -14.85 21.91
CA VAL A 96 15.00 -15.61 21.55
C VAL A 96 14.82 -15.72 20.04
N THR A 97 13.89 -16.58 19.62
CA THR A 97 13.59 -16.85 18.21
C THR A 97 12.35 -16.09 17.72
N THR A 98 12.10 -16.14 16.43
CA THR A 98 10.86 -15.60 15.84
C THR A 98 9.64 -16.39 16.29
N GLU A 99 9.79 -17.67 16.58
CA GLU A 99 8.75 -18.56 17.12
C GLU A 99 8.32 -18.14 18.53
N ASP A 100 9.27 -17.72 19.38
CA ASP A 100 8.94 -17.19 20.72
C ASP A 100 8.09 -15.91 20.61
N PHE A 101 8.44 -15.03 19.67
CA PHE A 101 7.66 -13.82 19.39
C PHE A 101 6.24 -14.17 18.88
N LEU A 102 6.15 -15.02 17.86
CA LEU A 102 4.88 -15.45 17.28
C LEU A 102 4.01 -16.21 18.29
N GLY A 103 4.63 -17.03 19.14
CA GLY A 103 3.96 -17.74 20.23
C GLY A 103 3.29 -16.80 21.24
N CYS A 104 3.95 -15.67 21.59
CA CYS A 104 3.34 -14.66 22.45
C CYS A 104 2.16 -13.96 21.77
N MET A 105 2.25 -13.71 20.43
CA MET A 105 1.14 -13.14 19.68
C MET A 105 -0.07 -14.10 19.64
N ALA A 106 0.15 -15.38 19.35
CA ALA A 106 -0.88 -16.40 19.31
C ALA A 106 -1.56 -16.59 20.65
N GLU A 107 -0.79 -16.70 21.73
CA GLU A 107 -1.32 -16.90 23.09
C GLU A 107 -2.18 -15.72 23.56
N ALA A 108 -1.70 -14.48 23.38
CA ALA A 108 -2.42 -13.31 23.83
C ALA A 108 -3.72 -13.06 23.04
N SER A 109 -3.80 -13.55 21.80
CA SER A 109 -4.95 -13.36 20.91
C SER A 109 -5.91 -14.55 20.87
N ASP A 110 -5.53 -15.69 21.43
CA ASP A 110 -6.22 -16.98 21.24
C ASP A 110 -6.48 -17.29 19.75
N THR A 111 -5.51 -16.94 18.90
CA THR A 111 -5.60 -17.07 17.43
C THR A 111 -4.51 -18.02 16.94
N ASP A 112 -4.87 -18.93 16.02
CA ASP A 112 -3.86 -19.75 15.33
C ASP A 112 -3.10 -18.91 14.32
N LEU A 113 -1.84 -18.64 14.62
CA LEU A 113 -0.89 -17.93 13.77
C LEU A 113 0.17 -18.85 13.15
N SER A 114 -0.03 -20.17 13.19
CA SER A 114 0.94 -21.14 12.67
C SER A 114 1.31 -20.89 11.21
N GLN A 115 0.35 -20.50 10.36
CA GLN A 115 0.59 -20.19 8.96
C GLN A 115 1.39 -18.89 8.76
N MET A 116 1.47 -17.98 9.74
CA MET A 116 2.36 -16.82 9.69
C MET A 116 3.84 -17.22 9.66
N GLN A 117 4.18 -18.46 10.11
CA GLN A 117 5.54 -18.97 10.04
C GLN A 117 6.06 -19.00 8.59
N HIS A 118 5.20 -19.18 7.59
CA HIS A 118 5.59 -19.17 6.17
C HIS A 118 6.29 -17.87 5.76
N TRP A 119 5.93 -16.74 6.34
CA TRP A 119 6.57 -15.45 6.07
C TRP A 119 8.02 -15.40 6.56
N TYR A 120 8.35 -16.16 7.61
CA TYR A 120 9.71 -16.24 8.14
C TYR A 120 10.58 -17.27 7.40
N ASP A 121 9.96 -18.32 6.86
CA ASP A 121 10.67 -19.49 6.31
C ASP A 121 10.83 -19.43 4.79
N TYR A 122 9.95 -18.69 4.08
CA TYR A 122 9.98 -18.64 2.62
C TYR A 122 10.33 -17.23 2.10
N ALA A 123 11.20 -17.22 1.08
CA ALA A 123 11.50 -16.03 0.27
C ALA A 123 10.42 -15.79 -0.80
N GLY A 124 10.46 -14.64 -1.44
CA GLY A 124 9.57 -14.28 -2.54
C GLY A 124 8.36 -13.46 -2.08
N THR A 125 7.95 -12.55 -2.93
CA THR A 125 6.80 -11.67 -2.69
C THR A 125 5.54 -12.34 -3.22
N PRO A 126 4.52 -12.63 -2.37
CA PRO A 126 3.27 -13.22 -2.82
C PRO A 126 2.56 -12.35 -3.87
N GLN A 127 1.96 -12.99 -4.85
CA GLN A 127 1.10 -12.39 -5.85
C GLN A 127 -0.35 -12.72 -5.52
N VAL A 128 -1.20 -11.72 -5.48
CA VAL A 128 -2.61 -11.85 -5.13
C VAL A 128 -3.45 -11.28 -6.25
N LYS A 129 -4.20 -12.12 -6.96
CA LYS A 129 -5.18 -11.70 -7.97
C LYS A 129 -6.55 -11.65 -7.35
N VAL A 130 -7.30 -10.59 -7.65
CA VAL A 130 -8.62 -10.36 -7.08
C VAL A 130 -9.63 -10.07 -8.18
N ARG A 131 -10.82 -10.65 -8.07
CA ARG A 131 -11.98 -10.34 -8.92
C ARG A 131 -13.18 -9.97 -8.08
N GLY A 132 -13.84 -8.87 -8.43
CA GLY A 132 -15.05 -8.40 -7.75
C GLY A 132 -16.30 -8.72 -8.57
N THR A 133 -17.38 -9.13 -7.89
CA THR A 133 -18.67 -9.37 -8.52
C THR A 133 -19.79 -8.81 -7.64
N TYR A 134 -20.58 -7.88 -8.19
CA TYR A 134 -21.77 -7.33 -7.56
C TYR A 134 -23.01 -8.10 -7.96
N ASP A 135 -23.84 -8.51 -6.99
CA ASP A 135 -25.14 -9.14 -7.21
C ASP A 135 -26.25 -8.26 -6.62
N PRO A 136 -26.97 -7.51 -7.46
CA PRO A 136 -28.05 -6.65 -6.98
C PRO A 136 -29.26 -7.45 -6.46
N GLY A 137 -29.44 -8.69 -6.92
CA GLY A 137 -30.56 -9.55 -6.48
C GLY A 137 -30.38 -10.06 -5.05
N GLN A 138 -29.14 -10.20 -4.60
CA GLN A 138 -28.79 -10.63 -3.25
C GLN A 138 -28.28 -9.46 -2.38
N ALA A 139 -28.24 -8.24 -2.89
CA ALA A 139 -27.61 -7.09 -2.26
C ALA A 139 -26.23 -7.46 -1.69
N SER A 140 -25.36 -8.05 -2.54
CA SER A 140 -24.09 -8.59 -2.12
C SER A 140 -22.95 -8.23 -3.07
N TYR A 141 -21.72 -8.20 -2.54
CA TYR A 141 -20.52 -8.06 -3.31
C TYR A 141 -19.53 -9.17 -2.94
N ALA A 142 -19.08 -9.92 -3.92
CA ALA A 142 -18.12 -11.00 -3.73
C ALA A 142 -16.73 -10.59 -4.21
N LEU A 143 -15.71 -10.96 -3.45
CA LEU A 143 -14.30 -10.88 -3.84
C LEU A 143 -13.74 -12.30 -3.91
N ASP A 144 -13.28 -12.70 -5.10
CA ASP A 144 -12.58 -13.95 -5.35
C ASP A 144 -11.09 -13.68 -5.40
N PHE A 145 -10.33 -14.32 -4.51
CA PHE A 145 -8.89 -14.19 -4.39
C PHE A 145 -8.18 -15.44 -4.90
N GLU A 146 -7.05 -15.24 -5.55
CA GLU A 146 -6.09 -16.26 -5.91
C GLU A 146 -4.71 -15.79 -5.47
N GLN A 147 -4.00 -16.57 -4.60
CA GLN A 147 -2.64 -16.26 -4.20
C GLN A 147 -1.64 -17.30 -4.73
N SER A 148 -0.46 -16.83 -5.06
CA SER A 148 0.70 -17.64 -5.38
C SER A 148 1.98 -17.00 -4.87
N VAL A 149 2.98 -17.81 -4.55
CA VAL A 149 4.31 -17.33 -4.17
C VAL A 149 5.30 -17.84 -5.20
N PRO A 150 6.05 -16.97 -5.90
CA PRO A 150 6.97 -17.39 -6.94
C PRO A 150 8.11 -18.24 -6.40
N ASP A 151 8.61 -19.15 -7.21
CA ASP A 151 9.80 -19.91 -6.90
C ASP A 151 11.00 -18.97 -6.75
N THR A 152 11.86 -19.28 -5.78
CA THR A 152 13.10 -18.55 -5.50
C THR A 152 14.26 -19.53 -5.38
N PRO A 153 15.53 -19.10 -5.41
CA PRO A 153 16.66 -20.00 -5.30
C PRO A 153 16.55 -20.93 -4.09
N GLY A 154 16.55 -22.22 -4.33
CA GLY A 154 16.44 -23.25 -3.29
C GLY A 154 15.05 -23.49 -2.72
N GLN A 155 14.03 -22.77 -3.15
CA GLN A 155 12.65 -22.89 -2.65
C GLN A 155 11.64 -22.87 -3.80
N ALA A 156 11.02 -24.01 -4.08
CA ALA A 156 9.97 -24.16 -5.09
C ALA A 156 8.69 -24.74 -4.47
N GLY A 157 7.56 -24.54 -5.15
CA GLY A 157 6.28 -25.14 -4.76
C GLY A 157 5.80 -24.71 -3.37
N LYS A 158 5.89 -23.44 -3.06
CA LYS A 158 5.57 -22.87 -1.74
C LYS A 158 4.09 -22.98 -1.40
N PRO A 159 3.73 -23.22 -0.12
CA PRO A 159 2.35 -23.26 0.32
C PRO A 159 1.72 -21.86 0.28
N PRO A 160 0.38 -21.75 0.37
CA PRO A 160 -0.29 -20.47 0.56
C PRO A 160 0.09 -19.84 1.91
N PHE A 161 0.13 -18.52 1.94
CA PHE A 161 0.45 -17.74 3.14
C PHE A 161 -0.83 -17.23 3.80
N LEU A 162 -0.79 -16.95 5.10
CA LEU A 162 -1.81 -16.12 5.74
C LEU A 162 -1.52 -14.66 5.41
N ILE A 163 -2.42 -14.04 4.62
CA ILE A 163 -2.29 -12.65 4.15
C ILE A 163 -3.47 -11.84 4.65
N PRO A 164 -3.28 -10.88 5.57
CA PRO A 164 -4.35 -9.99 5.99
C PRO A 164 -4.58 -8.90 4.93
N ILE A 165 -5.76 -8.90 4.33
CA ILE A 165 -6.18 -7.90 3.34
C ILE A 165 -7.20 -6.97 4.00
N VAL A 166 -6.76 -5.79 4.43
CA VAL A 166 -7.67 -4.77 4.93
C VAL A 166 -8.44 -4.17 3.75
N THR A 167 -9.76 -4.26 3.82
CA THR A 167 -10.65 -3.96 2.70
C THR A 167 -11.83 -3.11 3.15
N GLY A 168 -12.18 -2.10 2.34
CA GLY A 168 -13.43 -1.35 2.40
C GLY A 168 -14.17 -1.42 1.05
N LEU A 169 -15.45 -1.10 1.06
CA LEU A 169 -16.24 -0.89 -0.14
C LEU A 169 -16.70 0.57 -0.18
N VAL A 170 -16.31 1.31 -1.22
CA VAL A 170 -16.65 2.73 -1.35
C VAL A 170 -17.91 2.87 -2.20
N GLY A 171 -18.95 3.49 -1.64
CA GLY A 171 -20.23 3.76 -2.29
C GLY A 171 -20.13 4.89 -3.33
N ARG A 172 -21.17 5.07 -4.12
CA ARG A 172 -21.21 6.08 -5.20
C ARG A 172 -21.07 7.51 -4.71
N ASP A 173 -21.44 7.78 -3.47
CA ASP A 173 -21.31 9.09 -2.83
C ASP A 173 -19.90 9.35 -2.27
N GLY A 174 -18.98 8.40 -2.41
CA GLY A 174 -17.60 8.47 -1.91
C GLY A 174 -17.46 8.08 -0.44
N SER A 175 -18.52 7.65 0.24
CA SER A 175 -18.44 7.17 1.61
C SER A 175 -18.18 5.65 1.66
N ASP A 176 -17.56 5.19 2.76
CA ASP A 176 -17.40 3.77 3.02
C ASP A 176 -18.76 3.13 3.36
N LEU A 177 -19.11 2.06 2.68
CA LEU A 177 -20.31 1.28 2.96
C LEU A 177 -20.13 0.44 4.23
N ALA A 178 -21.10 0.53 5.16
CA ALA A 178 -21.14 -0.37 6.30
C ALA A 178 -21.80 -1.70 5.89
N VAL A 179 -20.97 -2.71 5.66
CA VAL A 179 -21.38 -4.03 5.14
C VAL A 179 -21.02 -5.15 6.10
N ARG A 180 -21.68 -6.30 5.98
CA ARG A 180 -21.42 -7.48 6.81
C ARG A 180 -20.59 -8.51 6.05
N LEU A 181 -19.62 -9.11 6.75
CA LEU A 181 -18.85 -10.25 6.29
C LEU A 181 -19.20 -11.47 7.16
N GLY A 182 -19.86 -12.47 6.58
CA GLY A 182 -20.38 -13.62 7.34
C GLY A 182 -21.35 -13.17 8.44
N ASP A 183 -21.17 -13.69 9.66
CA ASP A 183 -22.01 -13.39 10.83
C ASP A 183 -21.54 -12.16 11.61
N ALA A 184 -20.48 -11.48 11.15
CA ALA A 184 -19.95 -10.29 11.83
C ALA A 184 -20.94 -9.11 11.75
N ALA A 185 -20.84 -8.17 12.70
CA ALA A 185 -21.56 -6.91 12.63
C ALA A 185 -21.14 -6.11 11.38
N ALA A 186 -22.04 -5.26 10.88
CA ALA A 186 -21.72 -4.36 9.78
C ALA A 186 -20.60 -3.40 10.18
N ALA A 187 -19.62 -3.26 9.31
CA ALA A 187 -18.48 -2.35 9.47
C ALA A 187 -18.09 -1.75 8.12
N SER A 188 -17.47 -0.59 8.15
CA SER A 188 -16.95 0.10 6.96
C SER A 188 -15.60 -0.45 6.49
N GLN A 189 -14.95 -1.28 7.32
CA GLN A 189 -13.67 -1.89 7.02
C GLN A 189 -13.60 -3.30 7.61
N HIS A 190 -13.03 -4.23 6.87
CA HIS A 190 -12.84 -5.62 7.25
C HIS A 190 -11.40 -6.06 6.99
N THR A 191 -10.84 -6.88 7.88
CA THR A 191 -9.56 -7.58 7.65
C THR A 191 -9.87 -8.99 7.16
N LEU A 192 -9.72 -9.22 5.86
CA LEU A 192 -9.89 -10.53 5.25
C LEU A 192 -8.64 -11.37 5.54
N GLN A 193 -8.82 -12.59 6.03
CA GLN A 193 -7.71 -13.53 6.24
C GLN A 193 -7.65 -14.48 5.04
N LEU A 194 -6.77 -14.18 4.09
CA LEU A 194 -6.53 -15.06 2.95
C LEU A 194 -5.54 -16.14 3.37
N THR A 195 -6.01 -17.38 3.46
CA THR A 195 -5.25 -18.55 3.96
C THR A 195 -5.12 -19.66 2.92
N GLU A 196 -5.98 -19.66 1.91
CA GLU A 196 -6.00 -20.67 0.88
C GLU A 196 -5.42 -20.14 -0.43
N SER A 197 -5.01 -21.03 -1.35
CA SER A 197 -4.57 -20.64 -2.70
C SER A 197 -5.68 -19.94 -3.49
N THR A 198 -6.94 -20.30 -3.24
CA THR A 198 -8.12 -19.62 -3.76
C THR A 198 -9.16 -19.49 -2.67
N GLN A 199 -9.72 -18.29 -2.47
CA GLN A 199 -10.69 -18.05 -1.40
C GLN A 199 -11.67 -16.96 -1.80
N ARG A 200 -12.93 -17.12 -1.41
CA ARG A 200 -14.01 -16.19 -1.71
C ARG A 200 -14.54 -15.57 -0.43
N PHE A 201 -14.71 -14.24 -0.45
CA PHE A 201 -15.37 -13.48 0.60
C PHE A 201 -16.60 -12.79 0.05
N VAL A 202 -17.74 -12.86 0.76
CA VAL A 202 -19.01 -12.29 0.34
C VAL A 202 -19.48 -11.27 1.36
N PHE A 203 -19.60 -10.02 0.93
CA PHE A 203 -20.16 -8.93 1.72
C PHE A 203 -21.67 -8.85 1.47
N GLN A 204 -22.43 -8.72 2.55
CA GLN A 204 -23.88 -8.61 2.54
C GLN A 204 -24.34 -7.20 2.91
N GLY A 205 -25.50 -6.79 2.38
CA GLY A 205 -26.04 -5.45 2.60
C GLY A 205 -25.43 -4.41 1.66
N VAL A 206 -24.98 -4.84 0.48
CA VAL A 206 -24.44 -3.98 -0.57
C VAL A 206 -25.57 -3.63 -1.54
N GLU A 207 -26.21 -2.48 -1.35
CA GLU A 207 -27.39 -2.07 -2.12
C GLU A 207 -27.07 -1.43 -3.46
N GLU A 208 -25.81 -1.03 -3.69
CA GLU A 208 -25.34 -0.42 -4.93
C GLU A 208 -23.97 -0.99 -5.34
N PRO A 209 -23.58 -0.93 -6.63
CA PRO A 209 -22.28 -1.39 -7.07
C PRO A 209 -21.18 -0.50 -6.48
N PRO A 210 -20.33 -1.05 -5.57
CA PRO A 210 -19.26 -0.31 -4.93
C PRO A 210 -17.98 -0.31 -5.76
N VAL A 211 -17.04 0.55 -5.40
CA VAL A 211 -15.63 0.39 -5.77
C VAL A 211 -14.89 -0.23 -4.59
N PRO A 212 -14.27 -1.41 -4.74
CA PRO A 212 -13.52 -2.00 -3.64
C PRO A 212 -12.23 -1.22 -3.39
N SER A 213 -11.94 -0.93 -2.12
CA SER A 213 -10.68 -0.36 -1.64
C SER A 213 -9.90 -1.49 -0.97
N LEU A 214 -8.92 -2.05 -1.69
CA LEU A 214 -8.20 -3.26 -1.31
C LEU A 214 -6.84 -2.93 -0.72
N LEU A 215 -6.36 -3.76 0.22
CA LEU A 215 -5.03 -3.65 0.84
C LEU A 215 -4.80 -2.27 1.51
N ARG A 216 -5.83 -1.75 2.18
CA ARG A 216 -5.77 -0.45 2.87
C ARG A 216 -4.56 -0.37 3.81
N GLY A 217 -3.89 0.79 3.79
CA GLY A 217 -2.65 1.00 4.52
C GLY A 217 -1.52 0.06 4.12
N PHE A 218 -1.62 -0.60 2.94
CA PHE A 218 -0.71 -1.66 2.52
C PHE A 218 -0.59 -2.76 3.58
N SER A 219 -1.73 -3.34 3.95
CA SER A 219 -1.86 -4.27 5.08
C SER A 219 -1.02 -5.54 5.01
N ALA A 220 -0.44 -5.86 3.86
CA ALA A 220 0.51 -6.97 3.67
C ALA A 220 1.50 -6.66 2.53
N PRO A 221 2.76 -7.14 2.60
CA PRO A 221 3.78 -6.92 1.57
C PRO A 221 3.61 -7.89 0.39
N VAL A 222 2.57 -7.63 -0.40
CA VAL A 222 2.18 -8.45 -1.56
C VAL A 222 2.05 -7.61 -2.82
N LYS A 223 2.09 -8.26 -3.98
CA LYS A 223 1.71 -7.66 -5.27
C LYS A 223 0.25 -8.01 -5.51
N LEU A 224 -0.65 -7.04 -5.28
CA LEU A 224 -2.09 -7.21 -5.50
C LEU A 224 -2.46 -6.70 -6.89
N GLU A 225 -3.22 -7.52 -7.61
CA GLU A 225 -3.77 -7.22 -8.94
C GLU A 225 -5.30 -7.22 -8.87
N PHE A 226 -5.90 -6.08 -9.16
CA PHE A 226 -7.32 -5.92 -9.40
C PHE A 226 -7.50 -5.06 -10.65
N ASP A 227 -8.41 -5.45 -11.53
CA ASP A 227 -8.62 -4.76 -12.81
C ASP A 227 -9.55 -3.54 -12.63
N TYR A 228 -9.02 -2.51 -11.93
CA TYR A 228 -9.71 -1.24 -11.83
C TYR A 228 -9.79 -0.54 -13.20
N SER A 229 -10.97 -0.02 -13.55
CA SER A 229 -11.05 0.95 -14.64
C SER A 229 -10.40 2.28 -14.25
N ASP A 230 -10.09 3.12 -15.24
CA ASP A 230 -9.52 4.44 -14.96
C ASP A 230 -10.50 5.33 -14.20
N GLU A 231 -11.82 5.20 -14.45
CA GLU A 231 -12.86 5.89 -13.68
C GLU A 231 -12.88 5.45 -12.22
N GLN A 232 -12.69 4.15 -11.94
CA GLN A 232 -12.58 3.64 -10.58
C GLN A 232 -11.33 4.14 -9.87
N LEU A 233 -10.19 4.23 -10.57
CA LEU A 233 -8.96 4.79 -10.01
C LEU A 233 -9.10 6.29 -9.73
N MET A 234 -9.71 7.06 -10.65
CA MET A 234 -10.02 8.48 -10.42
C MET A 234 -10.95 8.67 -9.22
N PHE A 235 -11.94 7.78 -9.08
CA PHE A 235 -12.88 7.82 -7.98
C PHE A 235 -12.20 7.52 -6.63
N LEU A 236 -11.37 6.47 -6.54
CA LEU A 236 -10.61 6.15 -5.32
C LEU A 236 -9.61 7.24 -4.96
N MET A 237 -8.90 7.82 -5.94
CA MET A 237 -7.98 8.94 -5.75
C MET A 237 -8.64 10.13 -5.06
N ALA A 238 -9.92 10.38 -5.36
CA ALA A 238 -10.67 11.51 -4.81
C ALA A 238 -11.38 11.18 -3.49
N ASN A 239 -11.87 9.94 -3.31
CA ASN A 239 -12.88 9.63 -2.30
C ASN A 239 -12.47 8.55 -1.29
N ASP A 240 -11.42 7.74 -1.54
CA ASP A 240 -11.06 6.69 -0.59
C ASP A 240 -10.73 7.30 0.78
N SER A 241 -11.29 6.76 1.83
CA SER A 241 -11.01 7.18 3.20
C SER A 241 -9.58 6.80 3.64
N ASP A 242 -8.98 5.77 3.01
CA ASP A 242 -7.60 5.38 3.25
C ASP A 242 -6.62 6.23 2.44
N GLY A 243 -5.78 7.00 3.13
CA GLY A 243 -4.83 7.91 2.49
C GLY A 243 -3.77 7.21 1.64
N PHE A 244 -3.36 5.99 2.03
CA PHE A 244 -2.44 5.19 1.23
C PHE A 244 -3.10 4.77 -0.09
N ASN A 245 -4.34 4.30 -0.05
CA ASN A 245 -5.07 3.87 -1.25
C ASN A 245 -5.39 5.04 -2.19
N ARG A 246 -5.68 6.24 -1.65
CA ARG A 246 -5.76 7.46 -2.49
C ARG A 246 -4.49 7.69 -3.30
N TRP A 247 -3.35 7.63 -2.62
CA TRP A 247 -2.04 7.77 -3.26
C TRP A 247 -1.76 6.64 -4.27
N ASP A 248 -2.03 5.39 -3.91
CA ASP A 248 -1.77 4.22 -4.78
C ASP A 248 -2.64 4.23 -6.04
N ALA A 249 -3.91 4.66 -5.93
CA ALA A 249 -4.80 4.89 -7.06
C ALA A 249 -4.25 5.99 -8.00
N ALA A 250 -3.80 7.12 -7.44
CA ALA A 250 -3.18 8.20 -8.20
C ALA A 250 -1.91 7.74 -8.93
N GLN A 251 -1.02 7.01 -8.24
CA GLN A 251 0.21 6.46 -8.84
C GLN A 251 -0.11 5.44 -9.94
N THR A 252 -1.10 4.59 -9.74
CA THR A 252 -1.50 3.58 -10.72
C THR A 252 -2.08 4.21 -11.97
N LEU A 253 -3.02 5.16 -11.82
CA LEU A 253 -3.62 5.87 -12.94
C LEU A 253 -2.55 6.66 -13.72
N THR A 254 -1.75 7.46 -13.01
CA THR A 254 -0.72 8.31 -13.63
C THR A 254 0.33 7.48 -14.34
N ARG A 255 0.74 6.33 -13.77
CA ARG A 255 1.64 5.37 -14.41
C ARG A 255 1.07 4.86 -15.73
N ARG A 256 -0.21 4.44 -15.77
CA ARG A 256 -0.87 3.97 -17.01
C ARG A 256 -0.79 5.04 -18.09
N VAL A 257 -1.17 6.26 -17.77
CA VAL A 257 -1.13 7.38 -18.71
C VAL A 257 0.30 7.68 -19.18
N LEU A 258 1.28 7.72 -18.29
CA LEU A 258 2.67 8.00 -18.66
C LEU A 258 3.27 6.91 -19.54
N LEU A 259 2.96 5.64 -19.28
CA LEU A 259 3.43 4.53 -20.15
C LEU A 259 2.75 4.56 -21.52
N GLU A 260 1.48 4.92 -21.60
CA GLU A 260 0.78 5.11 -22.87
C GLU A 260 1.38 6.28 -23.65
N MET A 261 1.61 7.44 -23.02
CA MET A 261 2.26 8.60 -23.62
C MET A 261 3.68 8.27 -24.12
N ALA A 262 4.44 7.49 -23.35
CA ALA A 262 5.76 7.02 -23.79
C ALA A 262 5.65 6.09 -25.04
N GLY A 263 4.59 5.28 -25.12
CA GLY A 263 4.26 4.50 -26.32
C GLY A 263 3.96 5.39 -27.52
N GLN A 264 3.10 6.39 -27.35
CA GLN A 264 2.74 7.38 -28.40
C GLN A 264 3.98 8.10 -28.92
N PHE A 265 4.90 8.52 -28.03
CA PHE A 265 6.17 9.14 -28.45
C PHE A 265 7.02 8.21 -29.32
N ARG A 266 7.16 6.95 -28.95
CA ARG A 266 7.91 5.94 -29.71
C ARG A 266 7.32 5.66 -31.12
N GLU A 267 6.01 5.80 -31.23
CA GLU A 267 5.28 5.64 -32.51
C GLU A 267 5.26 6.92 -33.34
N GLY A 268 5.84 8.02 -32.84
CA GLY A 268 5.82 9.33 -33.50
C GLY A 268 4.44 9.98 -33.53
N VAL A 269 3.56 9.59 -32.58
CA VAL A 269 2.23 10.16 -32.41
C VAL A 269 2.28 11.24 -31.32
N GLU A 270 1.42 12.23 -31.44
CA GLU A 270 1.30 13.28 -30.42
C GLU A 270 0.86 12.69 -29.06
N MET A 271 1.63 12.98 -28.02
CA MET A 271 1.29 12.57 -26.64
C MET A 271 0.04 13.32 -26.15
N ARG A 272 -0.94 12.57 -25.65
CA ARG A 272 -2.20 13.13 -25.15
C ARG A 272 -2.35 12.89 -23.65
N VAL A 273 -2.66 13.95 -22.93
CA VAL A 273 -3.03 13.88 -21.52
C VAL A 273 -4.55 13.79 -21.42
N PRO A 274 -5.11 12.73 -20.82
CA PRO A 274 -6.56 12.60 -20.67
C PRO A 274 -7.14 13.71 -19.77
N ASP A 275 -8.25 14.33 -20.20
CA ASP A 275 -8.97 15.36 -19.41
C ASP A 275 -9.43 14.80 -18.05
N GLY A 276 -9.81 13.52 -17.99
CA GLY A 276 -10.19 12.83 -16.77
C GLY A 276 -9.09 12.82 -15.72
N LEU A 277 -7.82 12.63 -16.14
CA LEU A 277 -6.68 12.70 -15.22
C LEU A 277 -6.49 14.11 -14.66
N LEU A 278 -6.59 15.14 -15.51
CA LEU A 278 -6.50 16.54 -15.07
C LEU A 278 -7.62 16.89 -14.09
N ALA A 279 -8.85 16.42 -14.35
CA ALA A 279 -9.98 16.59 -13.44
C ALA A 279 -9.76 15.88 -12.09
N ALA A 280 -9.16 14.67 -12.09
CA ALA A 280 -8.82 13.94 -10.88
C ALA A 280 -7.76 14.68 -10.05
N TYR A 281 -6.72 15.22 -10.66
CA TYR A 281 -5.73 16.08 -9.99
C TYR A 281 -6.35 17.34 -9.39
N ARG A 282 -7.27 17.98 -10.12
CA ARG A 282 -8.02 19.15 -9.62
C ARG A 282 -8.86 18.78 -8.40
N ALA A 283 -9.59 17.67 -8.46
CA ALA A 283 -10.36 17.17 -7.33
C ALA A 283 -9.49 16.87 -6.12
N ALA A 284 -8.34 16.19 -6.30
CA ALA A 284 -7.41 15.90 -5.22
C ALA A 284 -6.82 17.16 -4.58
N LEU A 285 -6.49 18.19 -5.38
CA LEU A 285 -5.99 19.47 -4.87
C LEU A 285 -7.06 20.24 -4.07
N SER A 286 -8.33 20.12 -4.49
CA SER A 286 -9.46 20.83 -3.89
C SER A 286 -10.07 20.12 -2.68
N SER A 287 -9.92 18.81 -2.57
CA SER A 287 -10.69 17.98 -1.64
C SER A 287 -10.16 17.99 -0.20
N ASN A 288 -8.94 18.47 0.07
CA ASN A 288 -8.37 18.15 1.37
C ASN A 288 -7.46 19.20 2.00
N ASP A 289 -8.08 20.21 2.63
CA ASP A 289 -7.39 21.16 3.49
C ASP A 289 -6.87 20.52 4.80
N ALA A 290 -7.37 19.34 5.18
CA ALA A 290 -7.04 18.70 6.44
C ALA A 290 -5.68 17.99 6.44
N GLU A 291 -5.20 17.51 5.27
CA GLU A 291 -3.96 16.74 5.15
C GLU A 291 -3.06 17.22 3.99
N PRO A 292 -2.48 18.44 4.08
CA PRO A 292 -1.66 18.97 2.99
C PRO A 292 -0.49 18.07 2.59
N ALA A 293 0.12 17.37 3.57
CA ALA A 293 1.22 16.44 3.31
C ALA A 293 0.79 15.28 2.39
N LEU A 294 -0.36 14.68 2.66
CA LEU A 294 -0.89 13.59 1.83
C LEU A 294 -1.31 14.10 0.45
N THR A 295 -1.93 15.27 0.37
CA THR A 295 -2.27 15.91 -0.92
C THR A 295 -1.03 16.11 -1.79
N ALA A 296 0.08 16.58 -1.21
CA ALA A 296 1.35 16.70 -1.93
C ALA A 296 1.84 15.35 -2.50
N GLU A 297 1.70 14.26 -1.73
CA GLU A 297 2.06 12.91 -2.17
C GLU A 297 1.16 12.39 -3.30
N VAL A 298 -0.15 12.63 -3.21
CA VAL A 298 -1.13 12.25 -4.26
C VAL A 298 -0.85 12.99 -5.57
N LEU A 299 -0.45 14.27 -5.50
CA LEU A 299 -0.13 15.09 -6.68
C LEU A 299 1.27 14.79 -7.25
N ALA A 300 2.14 14.12 -6.51
CA ALA A 300 3.49 13.80 -6.97
C ALA A 300 3.48 12.78 -8.11
N LEU A 301 4.13 13.12 -9.23
CA LEU A 301 4.25 12.22 -10.37
C LEU A 301 5.16 11.02 -10.06
N PRO A 302 4.85 9.81 -10.56
CA PRO A 302 5.70 8.64 -10.45
C PRO A 302 7.15 8.93 -10.88
N SER A 303 8.12 8.32 -10.18
CA SER A 303 9.53 8.46 -10.55
C SER A 303 9.86 7.71 -11.84
N LEU A 304 10.89 8.15 -12.57
CA LEU A 304 11.34 7.46 -13.79
C LEU A 304 11.80 6.03 -13.50
N GLY A 305 12.45 5.80 -12.35
CA GLY A 305 12.84 4.44 -11.93
C GLY A 305 11.64 3.52 -11.77
N TYR A 306 10.62 3.97 -11.02
CA TYR A 306 9.38 3.20 -10.84
C TYR A 306 8.65 2.93 -12.16
N LEU A 307 8.61 3.90 -13.10
CA LEU A 307 8.01 3.69 -14.42
C LEU A 307 8.79 2.67 -15.26
N GLY A 308 10.12 2.69 -15.16
CA GLY A 308 11.00 1.75 -15.86
C GLY A 308 10.75 0.28 -15.50
N ASP A 309 10.33 -0.01 -14.26
CA ASP A 309 10.03 -1.37 -13.81
C ASP A 309 8.86 -2.03 -14.56
N PHE A 310 8.02 -1.22 -15.21
CA PHE A 310 6.89 -1.68 -16.03
C PHE A 310 7.21 -1.77 -17.52
N MET A 311 8.46 -1.54 -17.92
CA MET A 311 8.89 -1.63 -19.32
C MET A 311 9.82 -2.83 -19.53
N ARG A 312 9.60 -3.59 -20.60
CA ARG A 312 10.52 -4.67 -20.98
C ARG A 312 11.93 -4.15 -21.32
N THR A 313 11.97 -3.00 -21.97
CA THR A 313 13.20 -2.25 -22.28
C THR A 313 12.91 -0.80 -21.93
N VAL A 314 13.67 -0.26 -21.02
CA VAL A 314 13.47 1.11 -20.53
C VAL A 314 13.87 2.10 -21.61
N ASP A 315 12.90 2.92 -22.03
CA ASP A 315 13.12 4.06 -22.92
C ASP A 315 13.14 5.34 -22.09
N VAL A 316 14.34 5.76 -21.74
CA VAL A 316 14.55 6.90 -20.81
C VAL A 316 14.03 8.20 -21.40
N ASP A 317 14.26 8.44 -22.70
CA ASP A 317 13.84 9.67 -23.37
C ASP A 317 12.31 9.75 -23.48
N ALA A 318 11.66 8.66 -23.88
CA ALA A 318 10.20 8.57 -23.94
C ALA A 318 9.55 8.82 -22.57
N LEU A 319 10.06 8.18 -21.51
CA LEU A 319 9.56 8.37 -20.15
C LEU A 319 9.78 9.80 -19.64
N HIS A 320 10.96 10.36 -19.91
CA HIS A 320 11.28 11.74 -19.52
C HIS A 320 10.33 12.73 -20.18
N LEU A 321 10.16 12.62 -21.50
CA LEU A 321 9.29 13.52 -22.27
C LEU A 321 7.82 13.36 -21.88
N ALA A 322 7.33 12.14 -21.70
CA ALA A 322 5.96 11.90 -21.24
C ALA A 322 5.71 12.56 -19.88
N ARG A 323 6.64 12.39 -18.92
CA ARG A 323 6.54 12.99 -17.59
C ARG A 323 6.60 14.52 -17.62
N GLN A 324 7.44 15.11 -18.47
CA GLN A 324 7.52 16.56 -18.64
C GLN A 324 6.23 17.11 -19.27
N THR A 325 5.72 16.44 -20.31
CA THR A 325 4.47 16.83 -20.98
C THR A 325 3.30 16.82 -20.01
N LEU A 326 3.17 15.76 -19.21
CA LEU A 326 2.12 15.68 -18.19
C LEU A 326 2.28 16.79 -17.14
N ARG A 327 3.50 17.03 -16.65
CA ARG A 327 3.76 18.10 -15.67
C ARG A 327 3.33 19.47 -16.18
N ILE A 328 3.66 19.78 -17.43
CA ILE A 328 3.29 21.04 -18.08
C ILE A 328 1.78 21.12 -18.23
N ALA A 329 1.13 20.04 -18.69
CA ALA A 329 -0.32 20.01 -18.85
C ALA A 329 -1.07 20.23 -17.52
N VAL A 330 -0.62 19.56 -16.44
CA VAL A 330 -1.17 19.76 -15.08
C VAL A 330 -0.95 21.20 -14.63
N GLY A 331 0.26 21.76 -14.82
CA GLY A 331 0.56 23.15 -14.45
C GLY A 331 -0.32 24.17 -15.16
N HIS A 332 -0.59 23.98 -16.45
CA HIS A 332 -1.48 24.86 -17.21
C HIS A 332 -2.97 24.67 -16.84
N ALA A 333 -3.40 23.42 -16.72
CA ALA A 333 -4.80 23.11 -16.44
C ALA A 333 -5.26 23.54 -15.04
N LEU A 334 -4.35 23.55 -14.06
CA LEU A 334 -4.62 23.85 -12.65
C LEU A 334 -3.93 25.13 -12.17
N GLU A 335 -3.52 26.04 -13.06
CA GLU A 335 -2.72 27.21 -12.69
C GLU A 335 -3.39 28.08 -11.62
N GLU A 336 -4.69 28.32 -11.75
CA GLU A 336 -5.44 29.16 -10.80
C GLU A 336 -5.52 28.49 -9.42
N GLU A 337 -5.86 27.21 -9.38
CA GLU A 337 -6.00 26.45 -8.15
C GLU A 337 -4.64 26.24 -7.44
N LEU A 338 -3.58 26.01 -8.21
CA LEU A 338 -2.21 25.90 -7.69
C LEU A 338 -1.75 27.21 -7.08
N ARG A 339 -1.98 28.35 -7.75
CA ARG A 339 -1.67 29.69 -7.22
C ARG A 339 -2.46 29.98 -5.95
N ALA A 340 -3.77 29.74 -5.97
CA ALA A 340 -4.63 29.96 -4.81
C ALA A 340 -4.18 29.11 -3.61
N THR A 341 -3.78 27.85 -3.85
CA THR A 341 -3.26 26.96 -2.80
C THR A 341 -1.89 27.45 -2.29
N TYR A 342 -0.99 27.86 -3.18
CA TYR A 342 0.32 28.41 -2.80
C TYR A 342 0.17 29.65 -1.90
N ASP A 343 -0.70 30.60 -2.27
CA ASP A 343 -0.95 31.83 -1.52
C ASP A 343 -1.61 31.54 -0.17
N ARG A 344 -2.60 30.64 -0.14
CA ARG A 344 -3.31 30.22 1.06
C ARG A 344 -2.37 29.52 2.08
N LEU A 345 -1.39 28.78 1.60
CA LEU A 345 -0.44 28.07 2.44
C LEU A 345 0.75 28.93 2.87
N ASP A 346 0.83 30.19 2.43
CA ASP A 346 1.87 31.12 2.86
C ASP A 346 1.73 31.45 4.35
N SER A 347 2.84 31.74 5.00
CA SER A 347 2.85 32.02 6.43
C SER A 347 4.13 32.71 6.85
N ASP A 348 3.97 33.84 7.52
CA ASP A 348 5.05 34.59 8.20
C ASP A 348 5.44 33.98 9.57
N ALA A 349 4.82 32.85 9.95
CA ALA A 349 5.11 32.19 11.23
C ALA A 349 6.57 31.71 11.28
N PRO A 350 7.25 31.83 12.42
CA PRO A 350 8.58 31.25 12.61
C PRO A 350 8.62 29.76 12.23
N TYR A 351 9.76 29.32 11.67
CA TYR A 351 9.95 27.92 11.34
C TYR A 351 9.69 27.02 12.57
N ARG A 352 8.82 26.03 12.37
CA ARG A 352 8.56 24.94 13.34
C ARG A 352 8.53 23.60 12.60
N PRO A 353 9.18 22.55 13.12
CA PRO A 353 9.12 21.20 12.56
C PRO A 353 7.91 20.41 13.08
N THR A 354 6.73 21.02 13.03
CA THR A 354 5.49 20.30 13.39
C THR A 354 4.91 19.61 12.14
N PRO A 355 4.15 18.51 12.29
CA PRO A 355 3.55 17.78 11.18
C PRO A 355 2.74 18.70 10.25
N GLU A 356 1.93 19.60 10.82
CA GLU A 356 1.11 20.54 10.06
C GLU A 356 1.96 21.54 9.26
N ALA A 357 3.03 22.07 9.88
CA ALA A 357 3.93 23.01 9.21
C ALA A 357 4.78 22.34 8.13
N ILE A 358 5.18 21.07 8.34
CA ILE A 358 5.89 20.27 7.33
C ILE A 358 4.95 20.00 6.16
N GLY A 359 3.73 19.52 6.42
CA GLY A 359 2.73 19.23 5.39
C GLY A 359 2.38 20.46 4.55
N ARG A 360 2.16 21.60 5.22
CA ARG A 360 1.89 22.87 4.53
C ARG A 360 3.03 23.29 3.60
N ARG A 361 4.29 23.17 4.05
CA ARG A 361 5.45 23.45 3.18
C ARG A 361 5.59 22.43 2.06
N GLY A 362 5.31 21.14 2.34
CA GLY A 362 5.34 20.08 1.35
C GLY A 362 4.39 20.33 0.18
N LEU A 363 3.13 20.71 0.47
CA LEU A 363 2.14 21.01 -0.56
C LEU A 363 2.42 22.34 -1.29
N ARG A 364 3.08 23.29 -0.63
CA ARG A 364 3.43 24.58 -1.23
C ARG A 364 4.58 24.46 -2.25
N ASN A 365 5.50 23.49 -2.08
CA ASN A 365 6.66 23.27 -2.96
C ASN A 365 6.32 22.45 -4.21
#